data_f40eaa8a39291e2315356886b6886224
#
_entry.id   f40eaa8a39291e2315356886b6886224
#
_cell.length_a   1.000
_cell.length_b   1.000
_cell.length_c   1.000
_cell.angle_alpha   90.00
_cell.angle_beta   90.00
_cell.angle_gamma   90.00
#
_symmetry.space_group_name_H-M   'P 1'
#
loop_
_entity.id
_entity.type
_entity.pdbx_description
1 polymer ?
#
loop_
_entity_poly.entity_id
_entity_poly.type
_entity_poly.pdbx_seq_one_letter_code
_entity_poly.pdbx_strand_id
1 'polypeptide(L)'
;FKTQTKYEVEKNLISFESDEKTVINPNFNYRGKLFTKPFNLEFGIVLKKYDLSKLLNLDSILSELIKSQILLNNNISANTSIVIKENKNSQLFNSSLVNFNITNGAINFNKSKFTNNKIGSLEISNSNLSYTDNDLVLNTDILINIKNSGNLFSLLQTPKNLRSDIKVIKINLDFNFLSNQIDVNRIKFDDIEDNDQALKILKELNDIEN
;
A
#
# COMPACT_ATOMS: atom_id res chain seq x y z
N PHE A 1 -9.06 19.91 -10.45
CA PHE A 1 -9.42 20.23 -9.05
C PHE A 1 -8.98 21.67 -8.77
N LYS A 2 -9.85 22.51 -8.18
CA LYS A 2 -9.46 23.81 -7.63
C LYS A 2 -9.55 23.70 -6.12
N THR A 3 -8.46 23.86 -5.41
CA THR A 3 -8.41 23.92 -3.95
C THR A 3 -7.69 25.19 -3.55
N GLN A 4 -8.07 25.78 -2.44
CA GLN A 4 -7.28 26.81 -1.78
C GLN A 4 -6.52 26.14 -0.61
N THR A 5 -5.27 26.54 -0.47
CA THR A 5 -4.39 26.06 0.59
C THR A 5 -4.18 27.19 1.59
N LYS A 6 -4.41 26.95 2.86
CA LYS A 6 -3.91 27.79 3.95
C LYS A 6 -2.52 27.31 4.31
N TYR A 7 -1.61 28.23 4.49
CA TYR A 7 -0.25 27.92 4.94
C TYR A 7 0.22 28.91 5.98
N GLU A 8 1.05 28.45 6.88
CA GLU A 8 1.73 29.23 7.90
C GLU A 8 3.23 28.92 7.80
N VAL A 9 4.06 29.94 7.82
CA VAL A 9 5.51 29.83 7.67
C VAL A 9 6.19 30.31 8.92
N GLU A 10 6.90 29.43 9.59
CA GLU A 10 7.83 29.71 10.67
C GLU A 10 9.27 29.52 10.21
N LYS A 11 10.26 29.77 11.07
CA LYS A 11 11.69 29.77 10.69
C LYS A 11 12.16 28.52 9.93
N ASN A 12 11.71 27.33 10.34
CA ASN A 12 12.11 26.06 9.74
C ASN A 12 10.91 25.11 9.50
N LEU A 13 9.67 25.63 9.60
CA LEU A 13 8.45 24.86 9.48
C LEU A 13 7.46 25.59 8.58
N ILE A 14 6.92 24.85 7.62
CA ILE A 14 5.79 25.28 6.81
C ILE A 14 4.63 24.32 7.11
N SER A 15 3.58 24.83 7.72
CA SER A 15 2.33 24.10 7.92
C SER A 15 1.36 24.47 6.80
N PHE A 16 0.66 23.49 6.26
CA PHE A 16 -0.31 23.73 5.19
C PHE A 16 -1.50 22.77 5.29
N GLU A 17 -2.67 23.27 4.90
CA GLU A 17 -3.92 22.49 4.88
C GLU A 17 -4.86 22.97 3.78
N SER A 18 -5.79 22.10 3.38
CA SER A 18 -6.91 22.48 2.50
C SER A 18 -7.87 23.40 3.22
N ASP A 19 -8.29 24.50 2.57
CA ASP A 19 -9.33 25.35 3.12
C ASP A 19 -10.71 24.73 2.91
N GLU A 20 -11.29 24.15 3.96
CA GLU A 20 -12.59 23.49 3.91
C GLU A 20 -13.74 24.43 3.51
N LYS A 21 -13.61 25.75 3.76
CA LYS A 21 -14.66 26.74 3.47
C LYS A 21 -14.76 27.07 1.96
N THR A 22 -13.67 26.86 1.24
CA THR A 22 -13.55 27.21 -0.18
C THR A 22 -13.40 26.01 -1.10
N VAL A 23 -13.44 24.78 -0.52
CA VAL A 23 -13.31 23.54 -1.31
C VAL A 23 -14.55 23.34 -2.17
N ILE A 24 -14.40 23.58 -3.47
CA ILE A 24 -15.41 23.31 -4.50
C ILE A 24 -15.68 21.79 -4.61
N ASN A 25 -14.76 20.95 -4.10
CA ASN A 25 -14.89 19.50 -4.13
C ASN A 25 -14.76 18.91 -2.70
N PRO A 26 -15.89 18.62 -2.02
CA PRO A 26 -15.90 18.09 -0.65
C PRO A 26 -15.33 16.66 -0.52
N ASN A 27 -14.81 16.08 -1.62
CA ASN A 27 -14.27 14.73 -1.67
C ASN A 27 -12.77 14.64 -1.34
N PHE A 28 -12.14 15.77 -0.98
CA PHE A 28 -10.71 15.85 -0.87
C PHE A 28 -10.28 16.82 0.24
N ASN A 29 -9.54 16.33 1.24
CA ASN A 29 -8.94 17.14 2.29
C ASN A 29 -7.50 16.71 2.50
N TYR A 30 -6.61 17.65 2.75
CA TYR A 30 -5.21 17.37 3.07
C TYR A 30 -4.68 18.33 4.13
N ARG A 31 -3.64 17.88 4.82
CA ARG A 31 -2.84 18.68 5.74
C ARG A 31 -1.41 18.17 5.76
N GLY A 32 -0.48 19.05 6.04
CA GLY A 32 0.92 18.65 6.15
C GLY A 32 1.78 19.66 6.86
N LYS A 33 2.99 19.19 7.19
CA LYS A 33 4.05 19.99 7.77
C LYS A 33 5.35 19.67 7.02
N LEU A 34 6.03 20.69 6.59
CA LEU A 34 7.34 20.58 5.97
C LEU A 34 8.38 21.23 6.88
N PHE A 35 9.25 20.42 7.44
CA PHE A 35 10.43 20.87 8.16
C PHE A 35 11.59 21.03 7.16
N THR A 36 12.26 22.17 7.17
CA THR A 36 13.34 22.46 6.21
C THR A 36 14.72 22.06 6.73
N LYS A 37 14.88 21.97 8.05
CA LYS A 37 16.14 21.60 8.72
C LYS A 37 15.88 20.85 10.03
N PRO A 38 16.11 19.50 10.09
CA PRO A 38 16.37 18.60 8.94
C PRO A 38 15.14 18.52 8.03
N PHE A 39 15.34 18.11 6.77
CA PHE A 39 14.24 17.97 5.84
C PHE A 39 13.33 16.80 6.26
N ASN A 40 12.09 17.11 6.58
CA ASN A 40 11.07 16.11 6.93
C ASN A 40 9.70 16.59 6.45
N LEU A 41 8.97 15.71 5.78
CA LEU A 41 7.60 15.94 5.33
C LEU A 41 6.63 15.05 6.12
N GLU A 42 5.67 15.66 6.81
CA GLU A 42 4.50 14.98 7.35
C GLU A 42 3.30 15.37 6.47
N PHE A 43 2.65 14.39 5.86
CA PHE A 43 1.55 14.66 4.94
C PHE A 43 0.42 13.66 5.09
N GLY A 44 -0.79 14.15 5.22
CA GLY A 44 -2.00 13.34 5.25
C GLY A 44 -3.03 13.84 4.25
N ILE A 45 -3.63 12.91 3.51
CA ILE A 45 -4.72 13.20 2.58
C ILE A 45 -5.90 12.27 2.83
N VAL A 46 -7.11 12.81 2.84
CA VAL A 46 -8.35 12.05 2.93
C VAL A 46 -9.16 12.26 1.67
N LEU A 47 -9.37 11.18 0.93
CA LEU A 47 -10.18 11.10 -0.25
C LEU A 47 -11.50 10.40 0.10
N LYS A 48 -12.66 11.08 -0.09
CA LYS A 48 -13.96 10.44 0.19
C LYS A 48 -14.27 9.34 -0.81
N LYS A 49 -13.99 9.60 -2.09
CA LYS A 49 -14.24 8.65 -3.18
C LYS A 49 -13.14 8.75 -4.23
N TYR A 50 -12.34 7.68 -4.38
CA TYR A 50 -11.22 7.66 -5.31
C TYR A 50 -10.98 6.26 -5.88
N ASP A 51 -10.35 6.19 -7.03
CA ASP A 51 -9.94 4.93 -7.64
C ASP A 51 -8.53 4.56 -7.20
N LEU A 52 -8.43 3.55 -6.34
CA LEU A 52 -7.15 3.08 -5.79
C LEU A 52 -6.18 2.63 -6.89
N SER A 53 -6.68 2.07 -8.00
CA SER A 53 -5.83 1.60 -9.09
C SER A 53 -4.99 2.72 -9.70
N LYS A 54 -5.50 3.95 -9.70
CA LYS A 54 -4.76 5.13 -10.18
C LYS A 54 -3.61 5.54 -9.27
N LEU A 55 -3.69 5.21 -7.98
CA LEU A 55 -2.61 5.47 -7.03
C LEU A 55 -1.52 4.40 -7.14
N LEU A 56 -1.93 3.16 -7.35
CA LEU A 56 -1.05 1.99 -7.42
C LEU A 56 -0.54 1.69 -8.83
N ASN A 57 -0.98 2.46 -9.83
CA ASN A 57 -0.49 2.28 -11.20
C ASN A 57 1.01 2.51 -11.27
N LEU A 58 1.73 1.57 -11.88
CA LEU A 58 3.19 1.62 -12.06
C LEU A 58 3.66 2.81 -12.91
N ASP A 59 2.78 3.40 -13.72
CA ASP A 59 3.02 4.65 -14.46
C ASP A 59 2.68 5.90 -13.66
N SER A 60 2.40 5.77 -12.36
CA SER A 60 2.11 6.90 -11.49
C SER A 60 3.36 7.72 -11.19
N ILE A 61 3.16 9.01 -10.86
CA ILE A 61 4.25 9.90 -10.42
C ILE A 61 4.99 9.30 -9.21
N LEU A 62 4.27 8.60 -8.31
CA LEU A 62 4.87 7.95 -7.15
C LEU A 62 5.83 6.82 -7.59
N SER A 63 5.41 5.98 -8.53
CA SER A 63 6.25 4.94 -9.09
C SER A 63 7.51 5.49 -9.75
N GLU A 64 7.37 6.54 -10.55
CA GLU A 64 8.52 7.20 -11.19
C GLU A 64 9.49 7.82 -10.17
N LEU A 65 8.98 8.44 -9.10
CA LEU A 65 9.80 8.95 -8.00
C LEU A 65 10.55 7.83 -7.27
N ILE A 66 9.91 6.68 -7.06
CA ILE A 66 10.55 5.50 -6.45
C ILE A 66 11.64 4.98 -7.39
N LYS A 67 11.33 4.74 -8.66
CA LYS A 67 12.28 4.24 -9.67
C LYS A 67 13.48 5.17 -9.88
N SER A 68 13.30 6.48 -9.75
CA SER A 68 14.39 7.46 -9.87
C SER A 68 15.37 7.43 -8.71
N GLN A 69 15.09 6.70 -7.64
CA GLN A 69 15.89 6.58 -6.42
C GLN A 69 16.11 7.89 -5.65
N ILE A 70 15.54 9.00 -6.08
CA ILE A 70 15.67 10.31 -5.40
C ILE A 70 15.20 10.19 -3.93
N LEU A 71 14.16 9.39 -3.69
CA LEU A 71 13.59 9.19 -2.36
C LEU A 71 14.44 8.29 -1.44
N LEU A 72 15.44 7.57 -1.98
CA LEU A 72 16.37 6.74 -1.21
C LEU A 72 17.55 7.54 -0.60
N ASN A 73 17.42 8.86 -0.55
CA ASN A 73 18.44 9.74 0.01
C ASN A 73 18.32 9.79 1.54
N ASN A 74 19.43 9.54 2.24
CA ASN A 74 19.51 9.55 3.72
C ASN A 74 19.13 10.90 4.36
N ASN A 75 19.12 11.99 3.60
CA ASN A 75 18.75 13.32 4.07
C ASN A 75 17.25 13.62 3.92
N ILE A 76 16.47 12.69 3.39
CA ILE A 76 15.03 12.83 3.20
C ILE A 76 14.32 11.96 4.22
N SER A 77 13.41 12.57 4.96
CA SER A 77 12.43 11.87 5.80
C SER A 77 11.02 12.31 5.42
N ALA A 78 10.10 11.37 5.35
CA ALA A 78 8.70 11.66 5.09
C ALA A 78 7.80 10.64 5.78
N ASN A 79 6.67 11.10 6.32
CA ASN A 79 5.58 10.28 6.81
C ASN A 79 4.31 10.70 6.08
N THR A 80 3.83 9.85 5.19
CA THR A 80 2.68 10.16 4.35
C THR A 80 1.57 9.14 4.55
N SER A 81 0.34 9.60 4.70
CA SER A 81 -0.85 8.75 4.78
C SER A 81 -1.91 9.20 3.78
N ILE A 82 -2.49 8.24 3.05
CA ILE A 82 -3.56 8.45 2.09
C ILE A 82 -4.75 7.60 2.54
N VAL A 83 -5.83 8.24 2.97
CA VAL A 83 -7.07 7.56 3.36
C VAL A 83 -8.06 7.66 2.21
N ILE A 84 -8.50 6.53 1.68
CA ILE A 84 -9.60 6.44 0.71
C ILE A 84 -10.79 5.82 1.44
N LYS A 85 -11.84 6.62 1.69
CA LYS A 85 -13.03 6.17 2.42
C LYS A 85 -13.91 5.24 1.58
N GLU A 86 -13.97 5.50 0.27
CA GLU A 86 -14.70 4.68 -0.70
C GLU A 86 -13.86 4.53 -1.97
N ASN A 87 -13.46 3.29 -2.29
CA ASN A 87 -12.78 2.99 -3.55
C ASN A 87 -13.79 2.95 -4.70
N LYS A 88 -13.55 3.77 -5.73
CA LYS A 88 -14.28 3.70 -7.00
C LYS A 88 -13.83 2.49 -7.80
N ASN A 89 -14.79 1.88 -8.51
CA ASN A 89 -14.52 0.83 -9.50
C ASN A 89 -13.78 -0.40 -8.96
N SER A 90 -13.62 -0.52 -7.65
CA SER A 90 -12.95 -1.67 -7.03
C SER A 90 -13.98 -2.64 -6.45
N GLN A 91 -14.01 -3.86 -6.98
CA GLN A 91 -14.73 -4.97 -6.36
C GLN A 91 -13.93 -5.59 -5.21
N LEU A 92 -12.60 -5.39 -5.21
CA LEU A 92 -11.70 -6.01 -4.26
C LEU A 92 -11.66 -5.29 -2.92
N PHE A 93 -11.58 -3.95 -2.91
CA PHE A 93 -11.49 -3.16 -1.69
C PHE A 93 -12.50 -2.01 -1.65
N ASN A 94 -13.22 -1.89 -0.52
CA ASN A 94 -14.18 -0.80 -0.31
C ASN A 94 -13.49 0.48 0.19
N SER A 95 -12.48 0.33 1.04
CA SER A 95 -11.70 1.46 1.57
C SER A 95 -10.23 1.09 1.71
N SER A 96 -9.37 2.11 1.81
CA SER A 96 -7.92 1.90 1.91
C SER A 96 -7.27 2.98 2.77
N LEU A 97 -6.26 2.57 3.52
CA LEU A 97 -5.24 3.43 4.13
C LEU A 97 -3.90 3.03 3.52
N VAL A 98 -3.26 3.93 2.80
CA VAL A 98 -1.92 3.72 2.25
C VAL A 98 -0.95 4.60 3.01
N ASN A 99 0.00 4.01 3.69
CA ASN A 99 1.12 4.68 4.32
C ASN A 99 2.35 4.57 3.44
N PHE A 100 3.08 5.66 3.32
CA PHE A 100 4.34 5.73 2.60
C PHE A 100 5.31 6.53 3.46
N ASN A 101 6.30 5.84 4.02
CA ASN A 101 7.25 6.45 4.94
C ASN A 101 8.67 6.33 4.38
N ILE A 102 9.44 7.39 4.55
CA ILE A 102 10.86 7.48 4.20
C ILE A 102 11.61 7.82 5.47
N THR A 103 12.60 7.00 5.82
CA THR A 103 13.46 7.26 6.97
C THR A 103 14.88 6.81 6.64
N ASN A 104 15.82 7.75 6.67
CA ASN A 104 17.23 7.49 6.37
C ASN A 104 17.44 6.74 5.03
N GLY A 105 16.75 7.15 4.00
CA GLY A 105 16.83 6.54 2.67
C GLY A 105 16.13 5.17 2.53
N ALA A 106 15.50 4.66 3.58
CA ALA A 106 14.67 3.47 3.51
C ALA A 106 13.19 3.87 3.33
N ILE A 107 12.53 3.20 2.41
CA ILE A 107 11.11 3.41 2.13
C ILE A 107 10.32 2.21 2.64
N ASN A 108 9.21 2.46 3.32
CA ASN A 108 8.31 1.41 3.75
C ASN A 108 6.82 1.80 3.61
N PHE A 109 5.97 0.78 3.52
CA PHE A 109 4.52 0.89 3.43
C PHE A 109 3.82 0.29 4.65
N ASN A 110 4.53 0.17 5.77
CA ASN A 110 4.02 -0.45 6.98
C ASN A 110 2.71 0.19 7.46
N LYS A 111 1.81 -0.65 7.99
CA LYS A 111 0.47 -0.27 8.45
C LYS A 111 -0.47 0.22 7.34
N SER A 112 -0.12 0.01 6.07
CA SER A 112 -1.10 0.16 4.98
C SER A 112 -2.16 -0.92 5.11
N LYS A 113 -3.43 -0.54 4.92
CA LYS A 113 -4.58 -1.42 5.13
C LYS A 113 -5.62 -1.23 4.03
N PHE A 114 -6.07 -2.35 3.49
CA PHE A 114 -7.09 -2.41 2.45
C PHE A 114 -8.26 -3.26 2.97
N THR A 115 -9.47 -2.72 2.92
CA THR A 115 -10.63 -3.37 3.54
C THR A 115 -11.69 -3.72 2.51
N ASN A 116 -12.15 -4.96 2.59
CA ASN A 116 -13.37 -5.43 1.93
C ASN A 116 -14.39 -5.80 3.01
N ASN A 117 -15.49 -5.08 3.08
CA ASN A 117 -16.50 -5.23 4.15
C ASN A 117 -17.14 -6.63 4.19
N LYS A 118 -17.14 -7.36 3.06
CA LYS A 118 -17.73 -8.69 2.92
C LYS A 118 -16.71 -9.82 3.14
N ILE A 119 -15.45 -9.57 2.80
CA ILE A 119 -14.39 -10.60 2.77
C ILE A 119 -13.47 -10.48 3.97
N GLY A 120 -12.97 -9.27 4.28
CA GLY A 120 -12.00 -9.06 5.34
C GLY A 120 -11.05 -7.89 5.05
N SER A 121 -9.82 -7.97 5.55
CA SER A 121 -8.82 -6.92 5.34
C SER A 121 -7.45 -7.49 5.00
N LEU A 122 -6.67 -6.71 4.26
CA LEU A 122 -5.26 -6.93 3.96
C LEU A 122 -4.45 -5.84 4.64
N GLU A 123 -3.38 -6.20 5.33
CA GLU A 123 -2.44 -5.27 5.98
C GLU A 123 -1.02 -5.56 5.53
N ILE A 124 -0.23 -4.48 5.32
CA ILE A 124 1.18 -4.53 4.96
C ILE A 124 2.02 -4.30 6.21
N SER A 125 3.01 -5.16 6.44
CA SER A 125 3.96 -5.04 7.54
C SER A 125 5.36 -5.47 7.11
N ASN A 126 6.36 -5.13 7.92
CA ASN A 126 7.77 -5.46 7.68
C ASN A 126 8.25 -5.09 6.26
N SER A 127 7.63 -4.08 5.66
CA SER A 127 7.96 -3.66 4.30
C SER A 127 9.24 -2.83 4.31
N ASN A 128 10.12 -3.13 3.37
CA ASN A 128 11.35 -2.40 3.13
C ASN A 128 11.65 -2.37 1.63
N LEU A 129 11.71 -1.18 1.07
CA LEU A 129 12.13 -0.97 -0.31
C LEU A 129 13.59 -0.56 -0.30
N SER A 130 14.42 -1.34 -0.97
CA SER A 130 15.86 -1.09 -1.09
C SER A 130 16.34 -1.28 -2.52
N TYR A 131 17.45 -0.62 -2.84
CA TYR A 131 18.15 -0.81 -4.10
C TYR A 131 19.37 -1.69 -3.86
N THR A 132 19.37 -2.88 -4.44
CA THR A 132 20.42 -3.89 -4.24
C THR A 132 20.71 -4.59 -5.57
N ASP A 133 21.98 -4.74 -5.92
CA ASP A 133 22.44 -5.45 -7.13
C ASP A 133 21.79 -4.96 -8.45
N ASN A 134 21.55 -3.66 -8.56
CA ASN A 134 20.86 -2.98 -9.66
C ASN A 134 19.35 -3.25 -9.74
N ASP A 135 18.77 -3.88 -8.73
CA ASP A 135 17.33 -4.10 -8.58
C ASP A 135 16.72 -3.21 -7.51
N LEU A 136 15.50 -2.76 -7.73
CA LEU A 136 14.70 -2.01 -6.76
C LEU A 136 13.65 -2.95 -6.19
N VAL A 137 13.94 -3.54 -5.04
CA VAL A 137 13.13 -4.62 -4.45
C VAL A 137 12.40 -4.16 -3.20
N LEU A 138 11.09 -4.39 -3.17
CA LEU A 138 10.25 -4.29 -1.98
C LEU A 138 10.07 -5.67 -1.37
N ASN A 139 10.73 -5.93 -0.24
CA ASN A 139 10.42 -7.06 0.63
C ASN A 139 9.27 -6.70 1.56
N THR A 140 8.26 -7.56 1.73
CA THR A 140 7.12 -7.26 2.58
C THR A 140 6.36 -8.48 3.07
N ASP A 141 5.76 -8.34 4.26
CA ASP A 141 4.77 -9.28 4.77
C ASP A 141 3.35 -8.73 4.54
N ILE A 142 2.50 -9.56 3.99
CA ILE A 142 1.07 -9.29 3.81
C ILE A 142 0.29 -10.20 4.75
N LEU A 143 -0.54 -9.58 5.59
CA LEU A 143 -1.49 -10.27 6.47
C LEU A 143 -2.91 -10.07 5.95
N ILE A 144 -3.57 -11.16 5.57
CA ILE A 144 -4.97 -11.14 5.13
C ILE A 144 -5.83 -11.76 6.24
N ASN A 145 -6.65 -10.93 6.88
CA ASN A 145 -7.65 -11.35 7.86
C ASN A 145 -8.98 -11.57 7.16
N ILE A 146 -9.47 -12.81 7.14
CA ILE A 146 -10.67 -13.23 6.41
C ILE A 146 -11.85 -13.27 7.36
N LYS A 147 -12.85 -12.45 7.09
CA LYS A 147 -14.13 -12.44 7.82
C LYS A 147 -15.10 -13.50 7.28
N ASN A 148 -15.05 -13.75 5.97
CA ASN A 148 -15.93 -14.69 5.28
C ASN A 148 -15.18 -15.35 4.13
N SER A 149 -14.73 -16.59 4.35
CA SER A 149 -14.01 -17.40 3.37
C SER A 149 -14.88 -17.76 2.14
N GLY A 150 -16.18 -17.96 2.32
CA GLY A 150 -17.11 -18.21 1.21
C GLY A 150 -17.19 -17.05 0.22
N ASN A 151 -17.18 -15.79 0.71
CA ASN A 151 -17.14 -14.62 -0.13
C ASN A 151 -15.77 -14.44 -0.84
N LEU A 152 -14.67 -14.78 -0.16
CA LEU A 152 -13.34 -14.80 -0.76
C LEU A 152 -13.27 -15.79 -1.91
N PHE A 153 -13.67 -17.05 -1.67
CA PHE A 153 -13.67 -18.07 -2.71
C PHE A 153 -14.61 -17.77 -3.88
N SER A 154 -15.72 -17.10 -3.60
CA SER A 154 -16.63 -16.64 -4.67
C SER A 154 -16.01 -15.56 -5.53
N LEU A 155 -15.27 -14.62 -4.92
CA LEU A 155 -14.52 -13.58 -5.64
C LEU A 155 -13.41 -14.20 -6.51
N LEU A 156 -12.66 -15.16 -5.97
CA LEU A 156 -11.57 -15.86 -6.66
C LEU A 156 -12.06 -16.94 -7.64
N GLN A 157 -13.38 -17.15 -7.74
CA GLN A 157 -14.01 -18.19 -8.57
C GLN A 157 -13.49 -19.61 -8.28
N THR A 158 -13.06 -19.85 -7.02
CA THR A 158 -12.52 -21.14 -6.61
C THR A 158 -13.60 -22.23 -6.67
N PRO A 159 -13.32 -23.41 -7.26
CA PRO A 159 -14.24 -24.56 -7.28
C PRO A 159 -14.67 -24.98 -5.89
N LYS A 160 -15.92 -25.42 -5.73
CA LYS A 160 -16.50 -25.75 -4.39
C LYS A 160 -15.72 -26.82 -3.63
N ASN A 161 -15.20 -27.81 -4.34
CA ASN A 161 -14.41 -28.93 -3.77
C ASN A 161 -13.02 -28.52 -3.27
N LEU A 162 -12.55 -27.29 -3.60
CA LEU A 162 -11.28 -26.75 -3.14
C LEU A 162 -11.44 -25.68 -2.05
N ARG A 163 -12.68 -25.42 -1.61
CA ARG A 163 -12.96 -24.41 -0.58
C ARG A 163 -12.79 -25.01 0.81
N SER A 164 -12.07 -24.30 1.66
CA SER A 164 -11.92 -24.62 3.08
C SER A 164 -12.24 -23.38 3.93
N ASP A 165 -12.51 -23.55 5.22
CA ASP A 165 -12.65 -22.40 6.11
C ASP A 165 -11.25 -21.87 6.45
N ILE A 166 -10.93 -20.68 6.00
CA ILE A 166 -9.65 -20.00 6.22
C ILE A 166 -9.93 -18.65 6.89
N LYS A 167 -9.22 -18.35 7.96
CA LYS A 167 -9.36 -17.10 8.72
C LYS A 167 -8.22 -16.13 8.47
N VAL A 168 -7.02 -16.66 8.29
CA VAL A 168 -5.81 -15.83 8.14
C VAL A 168 -4.93 -16.41 7.04
N ILE A 169 -4.44 -15.52 6.16
CA ILE A 169 -3.36 -15.84 5.22
C ILE A 169 -2.21 -14.89 5.48
N LYS A 170 -1.00 -15.44 5.65
CA LYS A 170 0.24 -14.67 5.75
C LYS A 170 1.11 -14.97 4.55
N ILE A 171 1.56 -13.91 3.87
CA ILE A 171 2.39 -14.01 2.67
C ILE A 171 3.63 -13.16 2.90
N ASN A 172 4.82 -13.71 2.66
CA ASN A 172 6.03 -12.95 2.50
C ASN A 172 6.42 -12.95 1.02
N LEU A 173 6.68 -11.79 0.46
CA LEU A 173 7.02 -11.64 -0.96
C LEU A 173 8.06 -10.55 -1.19
N ASP A 174 8.75 -10.67 -2.31
CA ASP A 174 9.58 -9.67 -2.93
C ASP A 174 8.90 -9.16 -4.21
N PHE A 175 8.86 -7.85 -4.39
CA PHE A 175 8.40 -7.21 -5.61
C PHE A 175 9.51 -6.36 -6.22
N ASN A 176 9.97 -6.73 -7.40
CA ASN A 176 10.95 -5.96 -8.15
C ASN A 176 10.26 -4.90 -9.00
N PHE A 177 10.46 -3.63 -8.65
CA PHE A 177 9.85 -2.48 -9.36
C PHE A 177 10.39 -2.26 -10.78
N LEU A 178 11.58 -2.76 -11.09
CA LEU A 178 12.20 -2.55 -12.40
C LEU A 178 11.76 -3.61 -13.41
N SER A 179 11.69 -4.87 -12.99
CA SER A 179 11.24 -5.99 -13.83
C SER A 179 9.74 -6.25 -13.74
N ASN A 180 9.04 -5.67 -12.75
CA ASN A 180 7.64 -5.94 -12.39
C ASN A 180 7.39 -7.41 -11.98
N GLN A 181 8.41 -8.08 -11.44
CA GLN A 181 8.32 -9.46 -10.97
C GLN A 181 7.93 -9.52 -9.50
N ILE A 182 7.16 -10.54 -9.15
CA ILE A 182 6.74 -10.86 -7.79
C ILE A 182 7.25 -12.25 -7.45
N ASP A 183 8.12 -12.35 -6.46
CA ASP A 183 8.60 -13.62 -5.91
C ASP A 183 7.91 -13.87 -4.57
N VAL A 184 7.16 -14.95 -4.46
CA VAL A 184 6.49 -15.32 -3.22
C VAL A 184 7.38 -16.26 -2.43
N ASN A 185 7.96 -15.74 -1.33
CA ASN A 185 8.92 -16.47 -0.51
C ASN A 185 8.24 -17.46 0.45
N ARG A 186 7.03 -17.09 0.96
CA ARG A 186 6.33 -17.88 1.97
C ARG A 186 4.83 -17.60 1.98
N ILE A 187 4.04 -18.65 2.13
CA ILE A 187 2.59 -18.56 2.39
C ILE A 187 2.26 -19.44 3.60
N LYS A 188 1.43 -18.92 4.52
CA LYS A 188 0.86 -19.66 5.64
C LYS A 188 -0.64 -19.43 5.69
N PHE A 189 -1.38 -20.50 6.03
CA PHE A 189 -2.83 -20.48 6.27
C PHE A 189 -3.10 -20.82 7.74
N ASP A 190 -3.83 -19.96 8.47
CA ASP A 190 -4.25 -20.17 9.86
C ASP A 190 -3.09 -20.59 10.81
N ASP A 191 -1.90 -19.98 10.61
CA ASP A 191 -0.66 -20.27 11.36
C ASP A 191 -0.10 -21.70 11.21
N ILE A 192 -0.62 -22.49 10.27
CA ILE A 192 -0.06 -23.81 9.93
C ILE A 192 1.11 -23.61 8.99
N GLU A 193 2.31 -23.98 9.44
CA GLU A 193 3.52 -24.06 8.61
C GLU A 193 3.44 -25.33 7.76
N ASP A 194 3.95 -25.24 6.53
CA ASP A 194 4.14 -26.39 5.61
C ASP A 194 2.85 -27.18 5.28
N ASN A 195 1.78 -26.45 5.01
CA ASN A 195 0.61 -27.06 4.40
C ASN A 195 0.92 -27.38 2.92
N ASP A 196 0.72 -28.66 2.51
CA ASP A 196 0.91 -29.10 1.11
C ASP A 196 0.15 -28.21 0.10
N GLN A 197 -0.99 -27.63 0.52
CA GLN A 197 -1.73 -26.67 -0.29
C GLN A 197 -0.97 -25.36 -0.47
N ALA A 198 -0.31 -24.85 0.58
CA ALA A 198 0.49 -23.63 0.50
C ALA A 198 1.68 -23.82 -0.43
N LEU A 199 2.39 -24.93 -0.33
CA LEU A 199 3.51 -25.30 -1.19
C LEU A 199 3.07 -25.45 -2.65
N LYS A 200 1.89 -26.05 -2.89
CA LYS A 200 1.33 -26.20 -4.25
C LYS A 200 0.96 -24.83 -4.86
N ILE A 201 0.29 -23.96 -4.09
CA ILE A 201 -0.05 -22.60 -4.55
C ILE A 201 1.22 -21.80 -4.83
N LEU A 202 2.22 -21.89 -3.96
CA LEU A 202 3.51 -21.23 -4.12
C LEU A 202 4.20 -21.64 -5.42
N LYS A 203 4.21 -22.94 -5.69
CA LYS A 203 4.74 -23.48 -6.94
C LYS A 203 3.96 -23.00 -8.17
N GLU A 204 2.60 -23.04 -8.10
CA GLU A 204 1.74 -22.56 -9.19
C GLU A 204 1.92 -21.05 -9.45
N LEU A 205 2.09 -20.23 -8.41
CA LEU A 205 2.34 -18.79 -8.57
C LEU A 205 3.70 -18.50 -9.22
N ASN A 206 4.74 -19.20 -8.81
CA ASN A 206 6.08 -19.03 -9.38
C ASN A 206 6.23 -19.65 -10.79
N ASP A 207 5.39 -20.65 -11.15
CA ASP A 207 5.37 -21.24 -12.49
C ASP A 207 4.57 -20.41 -13.52
N ILE A 208 3.75 -19.45 -13.10
CA ILE A 208 2.98 -18.54 -14.00
C ILE A 208 3.90 -17.47 -14.64
N GLU A 209 5.06 -17.21 -14.06
CA GLU A 209 6.01 -16.18 -14.51
C GLU A 209 7.09 -16.69 -15.48
N ASN A 210 7.11 -18.00 -15.81
CA ASN A 210 7.96 -18.62 -16.80
C ASN A 210 7.15 -19.04 -18.06
#